data_50931879cc62e905df13de49e692d9d0
#
_entry.id   50931879cc62e905df13de49e692d9d0
#
_cell.length_a   1.000
_cell.length_b   1.000
_cell.length_c   1.000
_cell.angle_alpha   90.00
_cell.angle_beta   90.00
_cell.angle_gamma   90.00
#
_symmetry.space_group_name_H-M   'P 1'
#
loop_
_entity.id
_entity.type
_entity.pdbx_description
1 polymer ?
#
loop_
_entity_poly.entity_id
_entity_poly.type
_entity_poly.pdbx_seq_one_letter_code
_entity_poly.pdbx_strand_id
1 'polypeptide(L)'
;MKIMLIAAAALLASTFGALADDIGGDYTVYGTNFDGSHYKGTATITIKSNTTCEIEWKTGSTSSSGICMRNDDSFAAAYQLGDNVGLVIYKMHSDGTLDGLWTIAGQDGNGTEILTPAN
;
A
#
# COMPACT_ATOMS: atom_id res chain seq x y z
N MET A 1 -37.91 -18.57 -9.98
CA MET A 1 -37.77 -17.41 -9.10
C MET A 1 -36.69 -17.60 -8.04
N LYS A 2 -36.78 -18.68 -7.27
CA LYS A 2 -35.77 -18.93 -6.22
C LYS A 2 -34.36 -19.05 -6.75
N ILE A 3 -34.20 -19.65 -7.92
CA ILE A 3 -32.90 -19.83 -8.55
C ILE A 3 -32.26 -18.52 -8.90
N MET A 4 -33.02 -17.54 -9.36
CA MET A 4 -32.49 -16.21 -9.71
C MET A 4 -31.98 -15.45 -8.50
N LEU A 5 -32.65 -15.57 -7.34
CA LEU A 5 -32.21 -14.92 -6.11
C LEU A 5 -30.90 -15.48 -5.62
N ILE A 6 -30.71 -16.79 -5.72
CA ILE A 6 -29.47 -17.44 -5.34
C ILE A 6 -28.31 -16.97 -6.21
N ALA A 7 -28.53 -16.83 -7.51
CA ALA A 7 -27.51 -16.36 -8.44
C ALA A 7 -27.07 -14.92 -8.10
N ALA A 8 -28.01 -14.05 -7.77
CA ALA A 8 -27.69 -12.68 -7.42
C ALA A 8 -26.84 -12.61 -6.14
N ALA A 9 -27.15 -13.41 -5.14
CA ALA A 9 -26.37 -13.46 -3.92
C ALA A 9 -24.94 -13.93 -4.18
N ALA A 10 -24.74 -14.90 -5.04
CA ALA A 10 -23.42 -15.40 -5.39
C ALA A 10 -22.58 -14.32 -6.07
N LEU A 11 -23.17 -13.51 -6.95
CA LEU A 11 -22.46 -12.44 -7.61
C LEU A 11 -21.97 -11.37 -6.63
N LEU A 12 -22.79 -11.01 -5.66
CA LEU A 12 -22.40 -10.04 -4.65
C LEU A 12 -21.22 -10.53 -3.80
N ALA A 13 -21.25 -11.78 -3.41
CA ALA A 13 -20.16 -12.39 -2.64
C ALA A 13 -18.84 -12.35 -3.42
N SER A 14 -18.87 -12.64 -4.72
CA SER A 14 -17.69 -12.60 -5.58
C SER A 14 -17.09 -11.19 -5.65
N THR A 15 -17.93 -10.16 -5.74
CA THR A 15 -17.47 -8.78 -5.80
C THR A 15 -16.69 -8.38 -4.56
N PHE A 16 -17.18 -8.75 -3.38
CA PHE A 16 -16.47 -8.43 -2.13
C PHE A 16 -15.12 -9.15 -2.05
N GLY A 17 -15.04 -10.40 -2.47
CA GLY A 17 -13.77 -11.12 -2.48
C GLY A 17 -12.73 -10.46 -3.35
N ALA A 18 -13.11 -9.96 -4.53
CA ALA A 18 -12.18 -9.30 -5.44
C ALA A 18 -11.61 -8.01 -4.85
N LEU A 19 -12.42 -7.22 -4.12
CA LEU A 19 -11.97 -5.98 -3.51
C LEU A 19 -10.94 -6.20 -2.42
N ALA A 20 -11.04 -7.30 -1.67
CA ALA A 20 -10.15 -7.58 -0.55
C ALA A 20 -8.72 -7.85 -1.00
N ASP A 21 -8.50 -8.30 -2.24
CA ASP A 21 -7.19 -8.73 -2.72
C ASP A 21 -6.47 -7.66 -3.55
N ASP A 22 -7.07 -6.49 -3.76
CA ASP A 22 -6.58 -5.49 -4.71
C ASP A 22 -5.21 -4.91 -4.35
N ILE A 23 -4.87 -4.80 -3.07
CA ILE A 23 -3.63 -4.15 -2.68
C ILE A 23 -2.51 -5.12 -2.34
N GLY A 24 -2.80 -6.40 -2.14
CA GLY A 24 -1.77 -7.39 -1.83
C GLY A 24 -0.88 -7.69 -3.03
N GLY A 25 0.42 -7.88 -2.81
CA GLY A 25 1.35 -8.29 -3.86
C GLY A 25 2.64 -7.50 -3.86
N ASP A 26 3.37 -7.64 -4.96
CA ASP A 26 4.68 -7.00 -5.15
C ASP A 26 4.54 -5.74 -5.99
N TYR A 27 5.37 -4.75 -5.65
CA TYR A 27 5.36 -3.44 -6.30
C TYR A 27 6.79 -3.01 -6.59
N THR A 28 6.97 -2.24 -7.64
CA THR A 28 8.19 -1.46 -7.82
C THR A 28 7.97 -0.11 -7.14
N VAL A 29 9.06 0.45 -6.62
CA VAL A 29 9.04 1.70 -5.86
C VAL A 29 9.89 2.75 -6.57
N TYR A 30 9.33 3.94 -6.68
CA TYR A 30 10.07 5.10 -7.16
C TYR A 30 9.69 6.29 -6.29
N GLY A 31 10.68 6.93 -5.69
CA GLY A 31 10.37 8.02 -4.77
C GLY A 31 11.42 9.10 -4.71
N THR A 32 11.15 10.09 -3.87
CA THR A 32 12.09 11.17 -3.60
C THR A 32 12.31 11.28 -2.10
N ASN A 33 13.55 11.58 -1.73
CA ASN A 33 13.94 11.90 -0.36
C ASN A 33 13.58 13.35 -0.03
N PHE A 34 13.80 13.75 1.22
CA PHE A 34 13.48 15.11 1.68
C PHE A 34 14.26 16.18 0.90
N ASP A 35 15.46 15.85 0.44
CA ASP A 35 16.30 16.77 -0.33
C ASP A 35 16.00 16.76 -1.83
N GLY A 36 14.99 15.99 -2.26
CA GLY A 36 14.61 15.89 -3.67
C GLY A 36 15.37 14.83 -4.45
N SER A 37 16.37 14.18 -3.88
CA SER A 37 17.06 13.10 -4.56
C SER A 37 16.13 11.90 -4.72
N HIS A 38 16.37 11.10 -5.77
CA HIS A 38 15.49 9.98 -6.11
C HIS A 38 16.01 8.66 -5.56
N TYR A 39 15.08 7.73 -5.28
CA TYR A 39 15.42 6.37 -4.92
C TYR A 39 14.48 5.40 -5.62
N LYS A 40 14.92 4.14 -5.73
CA LYS A 40 14.17 3.05 -6.35
C LYS A 40 14.24 1.82 -5.45
N GLY A 41 13.30 0.92 -5.67
CA GLY A 41 13.32 -0.35 -4.95
C GLY A 41 12.08 -1.17 -5.21
N THR A 42 11.76 -1.99 -4.22
CA THR A 42 10.59 -2.87 -4.25
C THR A 42 9.83 -2.76 -2.94
N ALA A 43 8.54 -3.07 -3.00
CA ALA A 43 7.72 -3.20 -1.81
C ALA A 43 6.82 -4.42 -1.97
N THR A 44 6.53 -5.08 -0.85
CA THR A 44 5.62 -6.22 -0.82
C THR A 44 4.55 -5.94 0.22
N ILE A 45 3.29 -6.06 -0.18
CA ILE A 45 2.15 -5.90 0.71
C ILE A 45 1.51 -7.26 0.93
N THR A 46 1.40 -7.67 2.19
CA THR A 46 0.82 -8.94 2.59
C THR A 46 -0.46 -8.68 3.39
N ILE A 47 -1.58 -9.19 2.91
CA ILE A 47 -2.86 -9.05 3.61
C ILE A 47 -2.86 -9.98 4.82
N LYS A 48 -3.13 -9.42 6.00
CA LYS A 48 -3.14 -10.18 7.26
C LYS A 48 -4.54 -10.41 7.79
N SER A 49 -5.47 -9.51 7.51
CA SER A 49 -6.87 -9.63 7.92
C SER A 49 -7.72 -8.76 7.00
N ASN A 50 -9.01 -8.65 7.31
CA ASN A 50 -9.90 -7.77 6.55
C ASN A 50 -9.56 -6.29 6.73
N THR A 51 -8.82 -5.94 7.77
CA THR A 51 -8.53 -4.53 8.07
C THR A 51 -7.06 -4.18 8.06
N THR A 52 -6.16 -5.18 8.16
CA THR A 52 -4.73 -4.91 8.28
C THR A 52 -3.92 -5.61 7.22
N CYS A 53 -2.84 -4.98 6.84
CA CYS A 53 -1.81 -5.55 6.00
C CYS A 53 -0.44 -5.24 6.60
N GLU A 54 0.58 -5.92 6.11
CA GLU A 54 1.97 -5.60 6.39
C GLU A 54 2.62 -5.16 5.09
N ILE A 55 3.57 -4.26 5.20
CA ILE A 55 4.31 -3.78 4.04
C ILE A 55 5.79 -3.80 4.35
N GLU A 56 6.59 -4.27 3.39
CA GLU A 56 8.04 -4.28 3.45
C GLU A 56 8.59 -3.53 2.26
N TRP A 57 9.56 -2.65 2.51
CA TRP A 57 10.27 -1.94 1.45
C TRP A 57 11.73 -2.35 1.44
N LYS A 58 12.30 -2.42 0.23
CA LYS A 58 13.74 -2.56 0.02
C LYS A 58 14.14 -1.51 -1.00
N THR A 59 14.82 -0.48 -0.53
CA THR A 59 15.20 0.65 -1.37
C THR A 59 16.70 0.90 -1.20
N GLY A 60 17.47 0.61 -2.24
CA GLY A 60 18.92 0.64 -2.15
C GLY A 60 19.41 -0.40 -1.15
N SER A 61 20.18 0.04 -0.16
CA SER A 61 20.67 -0.81 0.93
C SER A 61 19.77 -0.76 2.17
N THR A 62 18.63 -0.06 2.09
CA THR A 62 17.75 0.18 3.23
C THR A 62 16.55 -0.77 3.18
N SER A 63 16.22 -1.33 4.35
CA SER A 63 15.00 -2.13 4.52
C SER A 63 14.14 -1.51 5.60
N SER A 64 12.83 -1.49 5.37
CA SER A 64 11.88 -1.04 6.37
C SER A 64 10.61 -1.87 6.28
N SER A 65 9.85 -1.90 7.35
CA SER A 65 8.60 -2.65 7.39
C SER A 65 7.61 -1.96 8.32
N GLY A 66 6.34 -2.25 8.11
CA GLY A 66 5.30 -1.65 8.92
C GLY A 66 3.95 -2.30 8.73
N ILE A 67 2.97 -1.70 9.37
CA ILE A 67 1.57 -2.11 9.24
C ILE A 67 0.84 -1.12 8.36
N CYS A 68 -0.19 -1.59 7.69
CA CYS A 68 -0.96 -0.74 6.79
C CYS A 68 -2.44 -1.05 6.87
N MET A 69 -3.24 -0.10 6.41
CA MET A 69 -4.66 -0.27 6.25
C MET A 69 -5.18 0.63 5.14
N ARG A 70 -6.35 0.29 4.64
CA ARG A 70 -6.97 0.96 3.53
C ARG A 70 -8.32 1.54 3.94
N ASN A 71 -8.65 2.71 3.41
CA ASN A 71 -9.99 3.29 3.52
C ASN A 71 -10.34 3.89 2.15
N ASP A 72 -11.19 3.19 1.39
CA ASP A 72 -11.53 3.55 0.01
C ASP A 72 -10.27 3.68 -0.85
N ASP A 73 -9.99 4.86 -1.38
CA ASP A 73 -8.81 5.11 -2.19
C ASP A 73 -7.62 5.63 -1.38
N SER A 74 -7.75 5.69 -0.06
CA SER A 74 -6.65 6.07 0.83
C SER A 74 -6.01 4.82 1.42
N PHE A 75 -4.69 4.79 1.43
CA PHE A 75 -3.93 3.67 1.95
C PHE A 75 -2.80 4.24 2.80
N ALA A 76 -2.75 3.87 4.06
CA ALA A 76 -1.79 4.43 5.01
C ALA A 76 -0.96 3.34 5.62
N ALA A 77 0.30 3.65 5.90
CA ALA A 77 1.20 2.75 6.61
C ALA A 77 2.03 3.50 7.63
N ALA A 78 2.27 2.83 8.76
CA ALA A 78 3.25 3.27 9.75
C ALA A 78 4.40 2.27 9.68
N TYR A 79 5.63 2.76 9.59
CA TYR A 79 6.78 1.90 9.37
C TYR A 79 7.91 2.25 10.31
N GLN A 80 8.80 1.28 10.48
CA GLN A 80 10.01 1.42 11.29
C GLN A 80 11.22 1.43 10.38
N LEU A 81 12.09 2.40 10.57
CA LEU A 81 13.33 2.54 9.82
C LEU A 81 14.45 2.75 10.85
N GLY A 82 15.11 1.65 11.23
CA GLY A 82 16.02 1.69 12.37
C GLY A 82 15.28 2.07 13.64
N ASP A 83 15.73 3.11 14.32
CA ASP A 83 15.09 3.63 15.54
C ASP A 83 13.99 4.65 15.24
N ASN A 84 13.78 4.99 13.97
CA ASN A 84 12.82 6.00 13.58
C ASN A 84 11.49 5.40 13.19
N VAL A 85 10.43 6.16 13.43
CA VAL A 85 9.08 5.79 13.01
C VAL A 85 8.65 6.74 11.89
N GLY A 86 8.13 6.17 10.83
CA GLY A 86 7.64 6.94 9.69
C GLY A 86 6.19 6.69 9.39
N LEU A 87 5.62 7.57 8.61
CA LEU A 87 4.26 7.45 8.10
C LEU A 87 4.26 7.71 6.61
N VAL A 88 3.43 6.97 5.90
CA VAL A 88 3.17 7.23 4.50
C VAL A 88 1.68 7.16 4.25
N ILE A 89 1.19 8.04 3.41
CA ILE A 89 -0.21 8.02 2.99
C ILE A 89 -0.24 8.05 1.47
N TYR A 90 -0.95 7.09 0.88
CA TYR A 90 -1.07 6.93 -0.56
C TYR A 90 -2.50 7.15 -0.99
N LYS A 91 -2.64 7.66 -2.21
CA LYS A 91 -3.90 7.61 -2.94
C LYS A 91 -3.82 6.47 -3.94
N MET A 92 -4.85 5.62 -3.96
CA MET A 92 -4.95 4.53 -4.91
C MET A 92 -5.58 5.03 -6.21
N HIS A 93 -4.95 4.69 -7.32
CA HIS A 93 -5.48 5.00 -8.65
C HIS A 93 -6.12 3.77 -9.27
N SER A 94 -6.98 3.98 -10.26
CA SER A 94 -7.72 2.89 -10.91
C SER A 94 -6.83 1.87 -11.60
N ASP A 95 -5.60 2.25 -11.95
CA ASP A 95 -4.64 1.35 -12.57
C ASP A 95 -3.84 0.53 -11.56
N GLY A 96 -4.14 0.68 -10.27
CA GLY A 96 -3.45 -0.05 -9.20
C GLY A 96 -2.23 0.65 -8.63
N THR A 97 -1.84 1.79 -9.18
CA THR A 97 -0.69 2.53 -8.61
C THR A 97 -1.10 3.21 -7.31
N LEU A 98 -0.12 3.35 -6.41
CA LEU A 98 -0.26 4.02 -5.14
C LEU A 98 0.68 5.22 -5.16
N ASP A 99 0.12 6.41 -4.99
CA ASP A 99 0.85 7.68 -5.09
C ASP A 99 0.82 8.36 -3.74
N GLY A 100 1.98 8.58 -3.11
CA GLY A 100 2.01 8.97 -1.72
C GLY A 100 3.04 9.99 -1.31
N LEU A 101 2.86 10.42 -0.07
CA LEU A 101 3.78 11.28 0.66
C LEU A 101 4.19 10.55 1.93
N TRP A 102 5.45 10.68 2.30
CA TRP A 102 5.96 10.06 3.52
C TRP A 102 6.78 11.05 4.34
N THR A 103 6.88 10.76 5.63
CA THR A 103 7.65 11.57 6.56
C THR A 103 8.21 10.69 7.67
N ILE A 104 9.08 11.27 8.48
CA ILE A 104 9.73 10.59 9.62
C ILE A 104 9.44 11.40 10.86
N ALA A 105 9.09 10.74 11.95
CA ALA A 105 8.80 11.39 13.23
C ALA A 105 10.01 12.23 13.69
N GLY A 106 9.75 13.46 14.09
CA GLY A 106 10.77 14.37 14.59
C GLY A 106 11.59 15.07 13.52
N GLN A 107 11.36 14.77 12.25
CA GLN A 107 12.04 15.45 11.15
C GLN A 107 11.07 16.38 10.43
N ASP A 108 11.62 17.43 9.83
CA ASP A 108 10.84 18.39 9.08
C ASP A 108 10.96 18.06 7.59
N GLY A 109 9.81 18.08 6.90
CA GLY A 109 9.78 17.79 5.46
C GLY A 109 9.04 16.52 5.13
N ASN A 110 8.97 16.23 3.84
CA ASN A 110 8.35 15.01 3.34
C ASN A 110 9.05 14.54 2.07
N GLY A 111 8.92 13.26 1.81
CA GLY A 111 9.30 12.67 0.53
C GLY A 111 8.07 12.23 -0.24
N THR A 112 8.28 11.76 -1.46
CA THR A 112 7.22 11.22 -2.29
C THR A 112 7.51 9.76 -2.60
N GLU A 113 6.48 9.01 -2.96
CA GLU A 113 6.68 7.61 -3.34
C GLU A 113 5.54 7.14 -4.21
N ILE A 114 5.88 6.44 -5.28
CA ILE A 114 4.91 5.80 -6.15
C ILE A 114 5.20 4.31 -6.15
N LEU A 115 4.18 3.51 -5.85
CA LEU A 115 4.23 2.06 -5.95
C LEU A 115 3.45 1.64 -7.18
N THR A 116 4.09 0.86 -8.03
CA THR A 116 3.47 0.34 -9.25
C THR A 116 3.44 -1.18 -9.16
N PRO A 117 2.28 -1.82 -9.43
CA PRO A 117 2.22 -3.29 -9.42
C PRO A 117 3.30 -3.89 -10.30
N ALA A 118 4.00 -4.90 -9.78
CA ALA A 118 5.21 -5.45 -10.39
C ALA A 118 4.93 -6.61 -11.34
N ASN A 119 3.74 -6.71 -11.87
CA ASN A 119 3.49 -7.77 -12.85
C ASN A 119 3.13 -7.26 -14.22
#